data_616dcf4f1b905bb53f6609bcf0365c9c
#
_entry.id   616dcf4f1b905bb53f6609bcf0365c9c
#
_cell.length_a   1.000
_cell.length_b   1.000
_cell.length_c   1.000
_cell.angle_alpha   90.00
_cell.angle_beta   90.00
_cell.angle_gamma   90.00
#
_symmetry.space_group_name_H-M   'P 1'
#
loop_
_entity.id
_entity.type
_entity.pdbx_description
1 polymer ?
#
loop_
_entity_poly.entity_id
_entity_poly.type
_entity_poly.pdbx_seq_one_letter_code
_entity_poly.pdbx_strand_id
1 'polypeptide(L)'
;YVAGEQFGTPVFIKFLNRLGIKPHSNLTIVRNLSALNIQNFDVVVLDSKDSLNITDVDFKEMQAKYPKQSFVILSQGTKSGNFTGSEKWRNLVDTMIYCENLVAYTSGDKNRWGGKGSMRVDAQ
;
A
#
# COMPACT_ATOMS: atom_id res chain seq x y z
N TYR A 1 -5.37 -7.62 -2.15
CA TYR A 1 -3.98 -7.22 -2.38
C TYR A 1 -3.68 -7.22 -3.88
N VAL A 2 -3.36 -6.08 -4.42
CA VAL A 2 -3.01 -5.93 -5.82
C VAL A 2 -1.48 -5.89 -5.94
N ALA A 3 -0.89 -7.00 -6.42
CA ALA A 3 0.55 -7.18 -6.52
C ALA A 3 1.01 -6.98 -7.97
N GLY A 4 1.23 -5.75 -8.38
CA GLY A 4 1.51 -5.39 -9.77
C GLY A 4 2.71 -6.10 -10.38
N GLU A 5 3.89 -5.94 -9.82
CA GLU A 5 5.13 -6.48 -10.39
C GLU A 5 5.42 -7.92 -9.97
N GLN A 6 5.07 -8.28 -8.75
CA GLN A 6 5.52 -9.55 -8.16
C GLN A 6 4.51 -10.68 -8.26
N PHE A 7 3.31 -10.41 -8.76
CA PHE A 7 2.27 -11.42 -8.87
C PHE A 7 2.74 -12.63 -9.68
N GLY A 8 2.64 -13.82 -9.06
CA GLY A 8 2.95 -15.08 -9.72
C GLY A 8 4.44 -15.36 -9.92
N THR A 9 5.34 -14.48 -9.48
CA THR A 9 6.78 -14.76 -9.56
C THR A 9 7.18 -15.85 -8.54
N PRO A 10 8.21 -16.67 -8.84
CA PRO A 10 8.70 -17.67 -7.88
C PRO A 10 9.11 -17.07 -6.54
N VAL A 11 9.67 -15.87 -6.53
CA VAL A 11 10.05 -15.15 -5.31
C VAL A 11 8.82 -14.80 -4.47
N PHE A 12 7.77 -14.32 -5.09
CA PHE A 12 6.51 -13.98 -4.42
C PHE A 12 5.84 -15.23 -3.81
N ILE A 13 5.81 -16.33 -4.55
CA ILE A 13 5.26 -17.60 -4.07
C ILE A 13 6.06 -18.14 -2.87
N LYS A 14 7.39 -18.10 -2.95
CA LYS A 14 8.25 -18.48 -1.83
C LYS A 14 8.01 -17.60 -0.59
N PHE A 15 7.82 -16.32 -0.79
CA PHE A 15 7.52 -15.37 0.28
C PHE A 15 6.20 -15.72 0.98
N LEU A 16 5.14 -15.96 0.22
CA LEU A 16 3.85 -16.36 0.76
C LEU A 16 3.95 -17.68 1.55
N ASN A 17 4.66 -18.66 1.00
CA ASN A 17 4.86 -19.95 1.66
C ASN A 17 5.65 -19.80 2.97
N ARG A 18 6.70 -18.98 2.97
CA ARG A 18 7.50 -18.69 4.17
C ARG A 18 6.67 -18.05 5.28
N LEU A 19 5.74 -17.19 4.93
CA LEU A 19 4.84 -16.55 5.88
C LEU A 19 3.67 -17.45 6.30
N GLY A 20 3.54 -18.65 5.71
CA GLY A 20 2.42 -19.53 5.98
C GLY A 20 1.08 -19.01 5.44
N ILE A 21 1.12 -18.10 4.47
CA ILE A 21 -0.07 -17.56 3.85
C ILE A 21 -0.62 -18.57 2.84
N LYS A 22 -1.80 -19.08 3.13
CA LYS A 22 -2.54 -20.01 2.27
C LYS A 22 -3.74 -19.31 1.66
N PRO A 23 -4.34 -19.87 0.61
CA PRO A 23 -5.62 -19.38 0.11
C PRO A 23 -6.62 -19.23 1.26
N HIS A 24 -7.21 -18.06 1.39
CA HIS A 24 -8.10 -17.71 2.47
C HIS A 24 -9.31 -16.93 1.94
N SER A 25 -10.49 -17.18 2.50
CA SER A 25 -11.73 -16.51 2.07
C SER A 25 -11.70 -14.99 2.25
N ASN A 26 -10.89 -14.49 3.20
CA ASN A 26 -10.78 -13.06 3.51
C ASN A 26 -9.59 -12.38 2.84
N LEU A 27 -8.79 -13.11 2.05
CA LEU A 27 -7.65 -12.57 1.34
C LEU A 27 -7.71 -12.96 -0.13
N THR A 28 -7.79 -11.97 -0.99
CA THR A 28 -7.72 -12.13 -2.44
C THR A 28 -6.47 -11.41 -2.95
N ILE A 29 -5.66 -12.07 -3.75
CA ILE A 29 -4.47 -11.50 -4.37
C ILE A 29 -4.67 -11.50 -5.87
N VAL A 30 -4.51 -10.35 -6.50
CA VAL A 30 -4.66 -10.18 -7.94
C VAL A 30 -3.51 -9.39 -8.53
N ARG A 31 -3.30 -9.52 -9.83
CA ARG A 31 -2.29 -8.75 -10.55
C ARG A 31 -2.75 -7.34 -10.87
N ASN A 32 -4.00 -7.19 -11.26
CA ASN A 32 -4.56 -5.94 -11.77
C ASN A 32 -5.76 -5.50 -10.94
N LEU A 33 -5.87 -4.19 -10.76
CA LEU A 33 -7.00 -3.59 -10.06
C LEU A 33 -8.34 -3.86 -10.78
N SER A 34 -8.32 -3.91 -12.11
CA SER A 34 -9.51 -4.21 -12.91
C SER A 34 -10.11 -5.60 -12.67
N ALA A 35 -9.32 -6.52 -12.09
CA ALA A 35 -9.80 -7.86 -11.73
C ALA A 35 -10.58 -7.87 -10.42
N LEU A 36 -10.64 -6.74 -9.69
CA LEU A 36 -11.31 -6.64 -8.40
C LEU A 36 -12.64 -5.91 -8.51
N ASN A 37 -13.63 -6.45 -7.80
CA ASN A 37 -14.79 -5.67 -7.41
C ASN A 37 -14.52 -5.04 -6.03
N ILE A 38 -14.01 -3.82 -6.02
CA ILE A 38 -13.49 -3.13 -4.82
C ILE A 38 -14.54 -3.06 -3.72
N GLN A 39 -15.79 -2.87 -4.05
CA GLN A 39 -16.87 -2.76 -3.08
C GLN A 39 -17.09 -4.02 -2.22
N ASN A 40 -16.53 -5.17 -2.64
CA ASN A 40 -16.64 -6.42 -1.89
C ASN A 40 -15.56 -6.57 -0.81
N PHE A 41 -14.67 -5.60 -0.67
CA PHE A 41 -13.54 -5.65 0.26
C PHE A 41 -13.59 -4.46 1.23
N ASP A 42 -13.16 -4.68 2.46
CA ASP A 42 -13.04 -3.62 3.46
C ASP A 42 -11.73 -2.84 3.30
N VAL A 43 -10.66 -3.56 2.98
CA VAL A 43 -9.31 -3.00 2.81
C VAL A 43 -8.74 -3.43 1.47
N VAL A 44 -8.24 -2.47 0.72
CA VAL A 44 -7.56 -2.70 -0.56
C VAL A 44 -6.11 -2.25 -0.44
N VAL A 45 -5.19 -3.16 -0.68
CA VAL A 45 -3.74 -2.87 -0.68
C VAL A 45 -3.26 -2.76 -2.12
N LEU A 46 -2.65 -1.63 -2.47
CA LEU A 46 -2.12 -1.35 -3.80
C LEU A 46 -0.58 -1.37 -3.74
N ASP A 47 0.02 -2.41 -4.28
CA ASP A 47 1.47 -2.61 -4.27
C ASP A 47 2.02 -2.65 -5.71
N SER A 48 2.54 -1.59 -6.16
CA SER A 48 2.64 -0.23 -5.66
C SER A 48 1.88 0.74 -6.57
N LYS A 49 1.66 1.98 -6.12
CA LYS A 49 1.05 2.98 -7.01
C LYS A 49 1.87 3.18 -8.29
N ASP A 50 3.19 3.05 -8.16
CA ASP A 50 4.12 3.23 -9.27
C ASP A 50 4.04 2.07 -10.28
N SER A 51 4.05 0.83 -9.82
CA SER A 51 3.95 -0.37 -10.68
C SER A 51 2.56 -0.52 -11.31
N LEU A 52 1.52 -0.05 -10.64
CA LEU A 52 0.15 -0.09 -11.12
C LEU A 52 -0.22 1.14 -11.96
N ASN A 53 0.68 2.10 -12.11
CA ASN A 53 0.48 3.35 -12.83
C ASN A 53 -0.75 4.14 -12.33
N ILE A 54 -0.98 4.14 -11.04
CA ILE A 54 -2.07 4.88 -10.42
C ILE A 54 -1.63 6.31 -10.16
N THR A 55 -2.31 7.27 -10.77
CA THR A 55 -2.08 8.69 -10.55
C THR A 55 -2.84 9.20 -9.32
N ASP A 56 -2.47 10.39 -8.85
CA ASP A 56 -3.21 11.07 -7.78
C ASP A 56 -4.68 11.33 -8.18
N VAL A 57 -4.94 11.64 -9.45
CA VAL A 57 -6.29 11.82 -9.98
C VAL A 57 -7.07 10.51 -9.93
N ASP A 58 -6.49 9.42 -10.39
CA ASP A 58 -7.11 8.09 -10.34
C ASP A 58 -7.49 7.70 -8.92
N PHE A 59 -6.59 7.96 -7.98
CA PHE A 59 -6.84 7.64 -6.58
C PHE A 59 -7.94 8.51 -5.97
N LYS A 60 -7.96 9.78 -6.29
CA LYS A 60 -9.04 10.69 -5.85
C LYS A 60 -10.41 10.22 -6.34
N GLU A 61 -10.49 9.80 -7.60
CA GLU A 61 -11.72 9.23 -8.16
C GLU A 61 -12.12 7.93 -7.46
N MET A 62 -11.14 7.08 -7.16
CA MET A 62 -11.36 5.83 -6.45
C MET A 62 -11.90 6.06 -5.03
N GLN A 63 -11.34 7.03 -4.30
CA GLN A 63 -11.83 7.41 -2.98
C GLN A 63 -13.27 7.91 -3.03
N ALA A 64 -13.59 8.72 -4.02
CA ALA A 64 -14.95 9.24 -4.20
C ALA A 64 -15.96 8.14 -4.54
N LYS A 65 -15.54 7.17 -5.37
CA LYS A 65 -16.39 6.05 -5.79
C LYS A 65 -16.59 5.00 -4.69
N TYR A 66 -15.59 4.79 -3.84
CA TYR A 66 -15.58 3.78 -2.78
C TYR A 66 -15.33 4.39 -1.39
N PRO A 67 -16.27 5.19 -0.87
CA PRO A 67 -16.05 5.94 0.37
C PRO A 67 -16.02 5.07 1.63
N LYS A 68 -16.47 3.83 1.53
CA LYS A 68 -16.50 2.88 2.67
C LYS A 68 -15.25 2.00 2.77
N GLN A 69 -14.44 1.96 1.73
CA GLN A 69 -13.25 1.14 1.68
C GLN A 69 -12.05 1.90 2.24
N SER A 70 -11.16 1.16 2.90
CA SER A 70 -9.85 1.66 3.31
C SER A 70 -8.80 1.25 2.29
N PHE A 71 -7.89 2.17 1.99
CA PHE A 71 -6.80 1.92 1.03
C PHE A 71 -5.45 2.00 1.71
N VAL A 72 -4.61 1.00 1.48
CA VAL A 72 -3.19 1.00 1.83
C VAL A 72 -2.40 1.07 0.54
N ILE A 73 -1.61 2.13 0.38
CA ILE A 73 -0.88 2.38 -0.85
C ILE A 73 0.61 2.33 -0.57
N LEU A 74 1.29 1.43 -1.25
CA LEU A 74 2.73 1.37 -1.22
C LEU A 74 3.31 2.26 -2.31
N SER A 75 4.34 3.02 -1.93
CA SER A 75 5.09 3.87 -2.84
C SER A 75 6.58 3.63 -2.62
N GLN A 76 7.33 3.59 -3.69
CA GLN A 76 8.78 3.48 -3.59
C GLN A 76 9.37 4.83 -3.19
N GLY A 77 10.36 4.81 -2.30
CA GLY A 77 11.16 5.99 -1.98
C GLY A 77 12.26 6.20 -3.01
N THR A 78 12.78 7.41 -3.08
CA THR A 78 14.00 7.70 -3.84
C THR A 78 15.24 7.26 -3.05
N LYS A 79 16.38 7.13 -3.71
CA LYS A 79 17.67 6.84 -3.06
C LYS A 79 18.06 7.89 -2.01
N SER A 80 17.56 9.10 -2.13
CA SER A 80 17.77 10.19 -1.17
C SER A 80 16.80 10.14 0.03
N GLY A 81 15.95 9.11 0.12
CA GLY A 81 14.95 8.98 1.18
C GLY A 81 13.71 9.84 1.00
N ASN A 82 13.59 10.55 -0.11
CA ASN A 82 12.43 11.37 -0.40
C ASN A 82 11.28 10.54 -0.97
N PHE A 83 10.08 10.98 -0.70
CA PHE A 83 8.87 10.38 -1.24
C PHE A 83 8.81 10.58 -2.77
N THR A 84 8.58 9.48 -3.51
CA THR A 84 8.31 9.55 -4.94
C THR A 84 6.86 9.91 -5.19
N GLY A 85 6.60 11.19 -5.28
CA GLY A 85 5.25 11.67 -5.54
C GLY A 85 5.14 13.15 -5.24
N SER A 86 4.10 13.74 -5.75
CA SER A 86 3.81 15.15 -5.52
C SER A 86 3.16 15.38 -4.16
N GLU A 87 3.17 16.62 -3.70
CA GLU A 87 2.38 17.05 -2.54
C GLU A 87 0.88 16.70 -2.67
N LYS A 88 0.39 16.52 -3.88
CA LYS A 88 -0.99 16.08 -4.15
C LYS A 88 -1.28 14.72 -3.51
N TRP A 89 -0.35 13.77 -3.59
CA TRP A 89 -0.48 12.46 -2.94
C TRP A 89 -0.54 12.59 -1.42
N ARG A 90 0.34 13.42 -0.85
CA ARG A 90 0.32 13.68 0.59
C ARG A 90 -1.04 14.18 1.06
N ASN A 91 -1.67 15.04 0.27
CA ASN A 91 -2.94 15.63 0.64
C ASN A 91 -4.14 14.67 0.52
N LEU A 92 -3.99 13.55 -0.20
CA LEU A 92 -5.05 12.57 -0.40
C LEU A 92 -5.11 11.49 0.69
N VAL A 93 -4.05 11.31 1.46
CA VAL A 93 -3.97 10.25 2.47
C VAL A 93 -4.14 10.81 3.88
N ASP A 94 -4.68 10.01 4.77
CA ASP A 94 -4.87 10.38 6.18
C ASP A 94 -3.57 10.27 6.98
N THR A 95 -2.75 9.29 6.66
CA THR A 95 -1.50 9.01 7.36
C THR A 95 -0.44 8.55 6.38
N MET A 96 0.79 9.03 6.55
CA MET A 96 1.96 8.53 5.85
C MET A 96 2.87 7.79 6.82
N ILE A 97 3.26 6.60 6.41
CA ILE A 97 4.23 5.76 7.13
C ILE A 97 5.48 5.65 6.26
N TYR A 98 6.61 6.02 6.83
CA TYR A 98 7.91 5.90 6.19
C TYR A 98 8.60 4.65 6.70
N CYS A 99 9.17 3.87 5.79
CA CYS A 99 9.92 2.66 6.13
C CYS A 99 11.36 2.82 5.64
N GLU A 100 12.30 2.83 6.56
CA GLU A 100 13.72 2.98 6.27
C GLU A 100 14.56 2.23 7.31
N ASN A 101 15.58 1.52 6.87
CA ASN A 101 16.51 0.80 7.77
C ASN A 101 15.81 -0.08 8.81
N LEU A 102 14.80 -0.82 8.38
CA LEU A 102 13.99 -1.69 9.25
C LEU A 102 13.21 -0.95 10.34
N VAL A 103 12.97 0.32 10.15
CA VAL A 103 12.12 1.13 11.04
C VAL A 103 10.97 1.70 10.24
N ALA A 104 9.77 1.51 10.74
CA ALA A 104 8.57 2.18 10.25
C ALA A 104 8.25 3.34 11.21
N TYR A 105 8.02 4.53 10.66
CA TYR A 105 7.71 5.70 11.49
C TYR A 105 6.69 6.62 10.82
N THR A 106 5.96 7.35 11.64
CA THR A 106 5.10 8.44 11.20
C THR A 106 5.74 9.77 11.58
N SER A 107 5.77 10.71 10.64
CA SER A 107 6.06 12.10 10.99
C SER A 107 4.76 12.77 11.46
N GLY A 108 4.85 13.67 12.44
CA GLY A 108 3.67 14.32 12.99
C GLY A 108 2.95 15.27 12.02
N ASP A 109 3.53 15.56 10.87
CA ASP A 109 2.99 16.50 9.89
C ASP A 109 1.96 15.85 8.94
N LYS A 110 1.86 14.52 8.90
CA LYS A 110 0.82 13.83 8.14
C LYS A 110 0.36 12.58 8.86
N ASN A 111 -0.40 12.81 9.88
CA ASN A 111 -1.14 11.79 10.59
C ASN A 111 -2.43 12.43 11.12
N ARG A 112 -3.57 11.95 10.65
CA ARG A 112 -4.88 12.48 11.01
C ARG A 112 -5.11 12.53 12.52
N TRP A 113 -4.54 11.61 13.25
CA TRP A 113 -4.71 11.50 14.69
C TRP A 113 -3.59 12.19 15.48
N GLY A 114 -2.65 12.85 14.81
CA GLY A 114 -1.58 13.62 15.42
C GLY A 114 -0.50 12.82 16.15
N GLY A 115 -0.55 11.50 16.08
CA GLY A 115 0.42 10.64 16.73
C GLY A 115 1.77 10.62 16.03
N LYS A 116 2.84 10.57 16.81
CA LYS A 116 4.18 10.28 16.32
C LYS A 116 4.61 8.94 16.91
N GLY A 117 5.20 8.10 16.10
CA GLY A 117 5.67 6.82 16.59
C GLY A 117 6.65 6.19 15.63
N SER A 118 7.42 5.27 16.15
CA SER A 118 8.28 4.41 15.36
C SER A 118 8.21 2.99 15.86
N MET A 119 8.37 2.05 14.94
CA MET A 119 8.38 0.63 15.23
C MET A 119 9.48 -0.03 14.42
N ARG A 120 10.28 -0.85 15.08
CA ARG A 120 11.26 -1.66 14.37
C ARG A 120 10.55 -2.82 13.66
N VAL A 121 10.85 -2.98 12.39
CA VAL A 121 10.33 -4.06 11.58
C VAL A 121 11.44 -5.11 11.45
N ASP A 122 11.42 -6.10 12.34
CA ASP A 122 12.37 -7.21 12.26
C ASP A 122 11.82 -8.30 11.34
N ALA A 123 12.57 -8.59 10.29
CA ALA A 123 12.32 -9.74 9.42
C ALA A 123 12.91 -11.01 10.06
N GLN A 124 12.32 -11.47 11.13
CA GLN A 124 12.67 -12.78 11.67
C GLN A 124 11.92 -13.89 10.97
#